data_3c50cdab3c2b821151c69101344f7968
#
_entry.id   3c50cdab3c2b821151c69101344f7968
#
_cell.length_a   1.000
_cell.length_b   1.000
_cell.length_c   1.000
_cell.angle_alpha   90.00
_cell.angle_beta   90.00
_cell.angle_gamma   90.00
#
_symmetry.space_group_name_H-M   'P 1'
#
loop_
_entity.id
_entity.type
_entity.pdbx_description
1 polymer ?
#
loop_
_entity_poly.entity_id
_entity_poly.type
_entity_poly.pdbx_seq_one_letter_code
_entity_poly.pdbx_strand_id
1 'polypeptide(L)'
;SQRLFNTLMQESIGNYNKYIIMNFDNEQFSDILRKIDPNKLLLLDFGKFNKDAYSYICQDFDRGLYLGMLSAIDSLRKYKKLVMVFPKYLKHPQSSKQYFIQFCIDHGFLYEIYESTEECNPQQNVAYLIIKQQNIVEFIKKSRKLNLKCGYDFGILAYNDTPSYEIIDNGITALTIDWREMGEKIAEFVLNDRKYQEYLPTLLRLRGSL
;
A
#
# COMPACT_ATOMS: atom_id res chain seq x y z
N SER A 1 -2.28 -14.44 14.31
CA SER A 1 -1.55 -13.91 15.48
C SER A 1 -0.08 -14.36 15.43
N GLN A 2 0.81 -13.60 16.02
CA GLN A 2 2.25 -13.90 16.07
C GLN A 2 2.53 -15.30 16.68
N ARG A 3 1.76 -15.70 17.68
CA ARG A 3 1.89 -17.02 18.30
C ARG A 3 1.64 -18.15 17.28
N LEU A 4 0.58 -18.06 16.51
CA LEU A 4 0.26 -19.08 15.47
C LEU A 4 1.35 -19.10 14.39
N PHE A 5 1.80 -17.92 13.95
CA PHE A 5 2.91 -17.83 13.00
C PHE A 5 4.18 -18.49 13.52
N ASN A 6 4.58 -18.20 14.76
CA ASN A 6 5.77 -18.80 15.36
C ASN A 6 5.65 -20.33 15.48
N THR A 7 4.48 -20.86 15.82
CA THR A 7 4.23 -22.31 15.88
C THR A 7 4.38 -22.93 14.49
N LEU A 8 3.71 -22.38 13.47
CA LEU A 8 3.80 -22.87 12.09
C LEU A 8 5.23 -22.81 11.55
N MET A 9 5.95 -21.72 11.83
CA MET A 9 7.35 -21.59 11.41
C MET A 9 8.25 -22.59 12.11
N GLN A 10 8.06 -22.83 13.41
CA GLN A 10 8.86 -23.81 14.17
C GLN A 10 8.69 -25.22 13.62
N GLU A 11 7.50 -25.59 13.19
CA GLU A 11 7.20 -26.88 12.55
C GLU A 11 7.74 -26.97 11.10
N SER A 12 7.88 -25.82 10.43
CA SER A 12 8.27 -25.74 9.02
C SER A 12 9.78 -25.60 8.80
N ILE A 13 10.52 -25.07 9.77
CA ILE A 13 11.98 -24.85 9.63
C ILE A 13 12.69 -26.17 9.42
N GLY A 14 13.51 -26.23 8.38
CA GLY A 14 14.23 -27.45 7.97
C GLY A 14 13.50 -28.34 6.95
N ASN A 15 12.21 -28.11 6.75
CA ASN A 15 11.38 -28.93 5.85
C ASN A 15 11.33 -28.42 4.41
N TYR A 16 11.79 -27.16 4.17
CA TYR A 16 11.70 -26.54 2.85
C TYR A 16 13.05 -25.97 2.43
N ASN A 17 13.26 -25.92 1.12
CA ASN A 17 14.47 -25.36 0.53
C ASN A 17 14.47 -23.83 0.52
N LYS A 18 13.28 -23.20 0.44
CA LYS A 18 13.10 -21.75 0.43
C LYS A 18 11.86 -21.35 1.26
N TYR A 19 11.95 -20.17 1.82
CA TYR A 19 10.88 -19.55 2.63
C TYR A 19 10.62 -18.16 2.08
N ILE A 20 9.38 -17.89 1.68
CA ILE A 20 8.91 -16.58 1.26
C ILE A 20 7.92 -16.10 2.32
N ILE A 21 8.28 -15.06 3.03
CA ILE A 21 7.50 -14.57 4.17
C ILE A 21 7.06 -13.14 3.88
N MET A 22 5.75 -12.94 3.81
CA MET A 22 5.15 -11.61 3.76
C MET A 22 4.93 -11.08 5.16
N ASN A 23 5.13 -9.78 5.36
CA ASN A 23 4.83 -9.13 6.64
C ASN A 23 3.37 -9.36 7.03
N PHE A 24 3.16 -9.81 8.26
CA PHE A 24 1.84 -10.17 8.75
C PHE A 24 1.40 -9.41 10.01
N ASP A 25 2.34 -8.72 10.70
CA ASP A 25 2.05 -8.02 11.95
C ASP A 25 2.97 -6.80 12.15
N ASN A 26 2.38 -5.60 12.11
CA ASN A 26 2.95 -4.32 12.52
C ASN A 26 4.44 -4.08 12.18
N GLU A 27 4.91 -4.56 11.03
CA GLU A 27 6.30 -4.40 10.54
C GLU A 27 7.37 -5.03 11.44
N GLN A 28 6.99 -5.90 12.37
CA GLN A 28 7.95 -6.53 13.28
C GLN A 28 8.53 -7.81 12.67
N PHE A 29 9.84 -7.89 12.70
CA PHE A 29 10.54 -9.11 12.38
C PHE A 29 10.39 -10.12 13.53
N SER A 30 9.84 -11.31 13.26
CA SER A 30 9.74 -12.35 14.27
C SER A 30 11.08 -13.05 14.47
N ASP A 31 11.55 -13.17 15.71
CA ASP A 31 12.84 -13.80 16.05
C ASP A 31 12.92 -15.28 15.57
N ILE A 32 11.80 -15.95 15.36
CA ILE A 32 11.77 -17.31 14.80
C ILE A 32 12.43 -17.35 13.40
N LEU A 33 12.33 -16.29 12.62
CA LEU A 33 12.91 -16.20 11.28
C LEU A 33 14.45 -16.19 11.30
N ARG A 34 15.07 -15.81 12.41
CA ARG A 34 16.54 -15.88 12.60
C ARG A 34 17.09 -17.30 12.60
N LYS A 35 16.21 -18.30 12.80
CA LYS A 35 16.58 -19.73 12.73
C LYS A 35 16.64 -20.27 11.29
N ILE A 36 16.18 -19.47 10.31
CA ILE A 36 16.27 -19.85 8.90
C ILE A 36 17.58 -19.31 8.33
N ASP A 37 18.25 -20.12 7.54
CA ASP A 37 19.41 -19.67 6.76
C ASP A 37 19.03 -18.44 5.91
N PRO A 38 19.71 -17.28 6.05
CA PRO A 38 19.42 -16.09 5.26
C PRO A 38 19.38 -16.29 3.75
N ASN A 39 20.13 -17.30 3.22
CA ASN A 39 20.12 -17.65 1.80
C ASN A 39 18.85 -18.36 1.35
N LYS A 40 18.06 -18.85 2.31
CA LYS A 40 16.78 -19.53 2.07
C LYS A 40 15.58 -18.67 2.35
N LEU A 41 15.76 -17.46 2.87
CA LEU A 41 14.68 -16.59 3.31
C LEU A 41 14.56 -15.34 2.41
N LEU A 42 13.38 -15.14 1.85
CA LEU A 42 12.97 -13.92 1.16
C LEU A 42 11.85 -13.22 1.96
N LEU A 43 12.06 -11.96 2.27
CA LEU A 43 11.11 -11.11 2.99
C LEU A 43 10.33 -10.23 2.00
N LEU A 44 9.00 -10.23 2.10
CA LEU A 44 8.12 -9.39 1.29
C LEU A 44 7.40 -8.37 2.17
N ASP A 45 7.41 -7.11 1.73
CA ASP A 45 6.68 -6.00 2.38
C ASP A 45 6.96 -5.84 3.89
N PHE A 46 8.17 -6.15 4.31
CA PHE A 46 8.61 -5.88 5.67
C PHE A 46 8.99 -4.41 5.85
N GLY A 47 8.63 -3.86 7.01
CA GLY A 47 8.93 -2.49 7.39
C GLY A 47 10.39 -2.20 7.72
N LYS A 48 10.59 -1.16 8.51
CA LYS A 48 11.90 -0.57 8.84
C LYS A 48 12.64 -1.37 9.92
N PHE A 49 13.30 -2.43 9.54
CA PHE A 49 14.34 -3.06 10.38
C PHE A 49 15.58 -3.32 9.52
N ASN A 50 16.72 -3.60 10.16
CA ASN A 50 17.92 -3.95 9.41
C ASN A 50 17.71 -5.30 8.70
N LYS A 51 17.57 -5.25 7.37
CA LYS A 51 17.34 -6.39 6.48
C LYS A 51 18.62 -6.83 5.74
N ASP A 52 19.78 -6.22 6.01
CA ASP A 52 20.99 -6.38 5.19
C ASP A 52 21.48 -7.83 5.09
N ALA A 53 21.17 -8.66 6.08
CA ALA A 53 21.48 -10.09 6.07
C ALA A 53 20.56 -10.93 5.18
N TYR A 54 19.40 -10.39 4.77
CA TYR A 54 18.33 -11.15 4.11
C TYR A 54 18.09 -10.67 2.68
N SER A 55 17.54 -11.54 1.85
CA SER A 55 16.89 -11.11 0.62
C SER A 55 15.53 -10.48 0.95
N TYR A 56 15.22 -9.36 0.32
CA TYR A 56 13.91 -8.72 0.46
C TYR A 56 13.46 -8.03 -0.83
N ILE A 57 12.15 -8.02 -1.03
CA ILE A 57 11.46 -7.24 -2.06
C ILE A 57 10.27 -6.59 -1.36
N CYS A 58 10.23 -5.27 -1.29
CA CYS A 58 9.25 -4.53 -0.51
C CYS A 58 8.66 -3.38 -1.32
N GLN A 59 7.47 -2.91 -0.92
CA GLN A 59 6.96 -1.62 -1.33
C GLN A 59 7.65 -0.52 -0.50
N ASP A 60 7.89 0.63 -1.13
CA ASP A 60 8.30 1.83 -0.40
C ASP A 60 7.04 2.61 0.02
N PHE A 61 6.58 2.33 1.23
CA PHE A 61 5.39 2.97 1.80
C PHE A 61 5.62 4.43 2.22
N ASP A 62 6.84 4.88 2.19
CA ASP A 62 7.29 6.20 2.61
C ASP A 62 7.49 7.12 1.39
N ARG A 63 8.72 7.16 0.91
CA ARG A 63 9.09 7.96 -0.25
C ARG A 63 8.33 7.55 -1.50
N GLY A 64 8.05 6.25 -1.67
CA GLY A 64 7.25 5.73 -2.79
C GLY A 64 5.83 6.30 -2.80
N LEU A 65 5.16 6.43 -1.63
CA LEU A 65 3.87 7.10 -1.54
C LEU A 65 3.97 8.56 -2.00
N TYR A 66 4.96 9.31 -1.49
CA TYR A 66 5.17 10.71 -1.87
C TYR A 66 5.40 10.86 -3.38
N LEU A 67 6.30 10.07 -3.96
CA LEU A 67 6.61 10.11 -5.40
C LEU A 67 5.42 9.67 -6.26
N GLY A 68 4.67 8.68 -5.80
CA GLY A 68 3.43 8.24 -6.46
C GLY A 68 2.38 9.35 -6.49
N MET A 69 2.18 10.06 -5.39
CA MET A 69 1.30 11.24 -5.34
C MET A 69 1.83 12.37 -6.23
N LEU A 70 3.16 12.56 -6.28
CA LEU A 70 3.79 13.54 -7.17
C LEU A 70 3.54 13.22 -8.65
N SER A 71 3.52 11.94 -9.02
CA SER A 71 3.15 11.52 -10.38
C SER A 71 1.70 11.83 -10.74
N ALA A 72 0.83 11.98 -9.73
CA ALA A 72 -0.58 12.36 -9.90
C ALA A 72 -0.84 13.87 -9.71
N ILE A 73 0.20 14.70 -9.54
CA ILE A 73 0.06 16.09 -9.08
C ILE A 73 -0.87 16.91 -9.96
N ASP A 74 -0.78 16.78 -11.29
CA ASP A 74 -1.60 17.55 -12.21
C ASP A 74 -3.09 17.22 -12.08
N SER A 75 -3.42 15.94 -11.81
CA SER A 75 -4.78 15.51 -11.51
C SER A 75 -5.23 15.96 -10.12
N LEU A 76 -4.33 15.96 -9.14
CA LEU A 76 -4.62 16.38 -7.77
C LEU A 76 -4.87 17.90 -7.67
N ARG A 77 -4.23 18.71 -8.49
CA ARG A 77 -4.40 20.19 -8.49
C ARG A 77 -5.81 20.69 -8.81
N LYS A 78 -6.69 19.81 -9.34
CA LYS A 78 -8.12 20.12 -9.49
C LYS A 78 -8.82 20.30 -8.14
N TYR A 79 -8.27 19.74 -7.07
CA TYR A 79 -8.85 19.71 -5.75
C TYR A 79 -8.16 20.68 -4.80
N LYS A 80 -8.94 21.31 -3.92
CA LYS A 80 -8.41 22.26 -2.92
C LYS A 80 -7.86 21.57 -1.68
N LYS A 81 -8.35 20.36 -1.40
CA LYS A 81 -8.08 19.62 -0.18
C LYS A 81 -7.84 18.15 -0.50
N LEU A 82 -6.87 17.57 0.19
CA LEU A 82 -6.62 16.13 0.17
C LEU A 82 -7.01 15.52 1.51
N VAL A 83 -7.67 14.40 1.48
CA VAL A 83 -8.09 13.67 2.68
C VAL A 83 -7.51 12.27 2.62
N MET A 84 -6.86 11.82 3.69
CA MET A 84 -6.41 10.45 3.81
C MET A 84 -7.36 9.66 4.70
N VAL A 85 -7.88 8.53 4.21
CA VAL A 85 -8.62 7.58 5.03
C VAL A 85 -7.70 6.43 5.40
N PHE A 86 -7.24 6.46 6.64
CA PHE A 86 -6.22 5.56 7.17
C PHE A 86 -6.73 4.82 8.42
N PRO A 87 -7.28 3.60 8.27
CA PRO A 87 -7.88 2.86 9.39
C PRO A 87 -6.89 2.58 10.52
N LYS A 88 -7.30 2.78 11.76
CA LYS A 88 -6.49 2.66 12.99
C LYS A 88 -5.78 1.32 13.14
N TYR A 89 -6.45 0.24 12.75
CA TYR A 89 -5.95 -1.13 12.90
C TYR A 89 -5.47 -1.73 11.57
N LEU A 90 -5.11 -0.88 10.62
CA LEU A 90 -4.56 -1.33 9.36
C LEU A 90 -3.09 -1.74 9.52
N LYS A 91 -2.69 -2.83 8.84
CA LYS A 91 -1.29 -3.29 8.75
C LYS A 91 -0.47 -2.48 7.74
N HIS A 92 -0.80 -1.23 7.55
CA HIS A 92 -0.09 -0.30 6.67
C HIS A 92 0.83 0.57 7.52
N PRO A 93 2.06 0.85 7.09
CA PRO A 93 3.02 1.64 7.87
C PRO A 93 2.49 3.01 8.26
N GLN A 94 2.61 3.34 9.54
CA GLN A 94 2.15 4.64 10.05
C GLN A 94 2.94 5.82 9.47
N SER A 95 4.16 5.58 9.01
CA SER A 95 4.99 6.57 8.32
C SER A 95 4.34 7.13 7.05
N SER A 96 3.49 6.37 6.38
CA SER A 96 2.72 6.86 5.21
C SER A 96 1.92 8.13 5.52
N LYS A 97 1.40 8.28 6.76
CA LYS A 97 0.72 9.51 7.18
C LYS A 97 1.66 10.72 7.13
N GLN A 98 2.90 10.55 7.57
CA GLN A 98 3.89 11.63 7.59
C GLN A 98 4.25 12.07 6.16
N TYR A 99 4.44 11.12 5.24
CA TYR A 99 4.71 11.42 3.84
C TYR A 99 3.52 12.04 3.11
N PHE A 100 2.29 11.64 3.45
CA PHE A 100 1.08 12.31 2.98
C PHE A 100 1.00 13.76 3.45
N ILE A 101 1.23 14.01 4.75
CA ILE A 101 1.24 15.37 5.32
C ILE A 101 2.33 16.21 4.67
N GLN A 102 3.54 15.66 4.54
CA GLN A 102 4.66 16.35 3.91
C GLN A 102 4.33 16.74 2.47
N PHE A 103 3.75 15.81 1.69
CA PHE A 103 3.30 16.11 0.33
C PHE A 103 2.29 17.26 0.29
N CYS A 104 1.31 17.25 1.18
CA CYS A 104 0.31 18.33 1.23
C CYS A 104 0.93 19.69 1.56
N ILE A 105 1.86 19.74 2.51
CA ILE A 105 2.57 20.96 2.89
C ILE A 105 3.42 21.47 1.72
N ASP A 106 4.23 20.61 1.11
CA ASP A 106 5.15 20.97 0.03
C ASP A 106 4.42 21.52 -1.22
N HIS A 107 3.20 21.04 -1.45
CA HIS A 107 2.41 21.41 -2.64
C HIS A 107 1.22 22.34 -2.34
N GLY A 108 1.08 22.80 -1.09
CA GLY A 108 0.09 23.80 -0.70
C GLY A 108 -1.36 23.30 -0.63
N PHE A 109 -1.57 22.01 -0.39
CA PHE A 109 -2.90 21.44 -0.20
C PHE A 109 -3.37 21.58 1.25
N LEU A 110 -4.63 21.92 1.44
CA LEU A 110 -5.31 21.65 2.72
C LEU A 110 -5.42 20.13 2.90
N TYR A 111 -5.30 19.63 4.13
CA TYR A 111 -5.40 18.20 4.36
C TYR A 111 -6.10 17.84 5.66
N GLU A 112 -6.66 16.65 5.68
CA GLU A 112 -7.22 15.98 6.87
C GLU A 112 -6.91 14.48 6.80
N ILE A 113 -6.95 13.81 7.97
CA ILE A 113 -6.80 12.36 8.09
C ILE A 113 -7.92 11.83 8.95
N TYR A 114 -8.67 10.86 8.43
CA TYR A 114 -9.73 10.14 9.12
C TYR A 114 -9.38 8.67 9.32
N GLU A 115 -9.87 8.06 10.37
CA GLU A 115 -9.64 6.65 10.65
C GLU A 115 -10.67 5.74 9.97
N SER A 116 -11.80 6.28 9.53
CA SER A 116 -12.82 5.52 8.80
C SER A 116 -13.59 6.38 7.81
N THR A 117 -14.25 5.71 6.85
CA THR A 117 -15.19 6.37 5.93
C THR A 117 -16.49 6.77 6.61
N GLU A 118 -16.76 6.30 7.84
CA GLU A 118 -17.91 6.73 8.63
C GLU A 118 -17.76 8.16 9.14
N GLU A 119 -16.52 8.56 9.43
CA GLU A 119 -16.16 9.89 9.95
C GLU A 119 -16.12 10.97 8.87
N CYS A 120 -16.04 10.59 7.60
CA CYS A 120 -16.00 11.53 6.50
C CYS A 120 -17.02 11.21 5.40
N ASN A 121 -17.52 12.25 4.76
CA ASN A 121 -18.39 12.13 3.59
C ASN A 121 -17.71 12.70 2.36
N PRO A 122 -18.02 12.20 1.16
CA PRO A 122 -17.61 12.83 -0.08
C PRO A 122 -18.04 14.30 -0.14
N GLN A 123 -17.12 15.19 -0.52
CA GLN A 123 -17.34 16.62 -0.65
C GLN A 123 -16.81 17.12 -1.98
N GLN A 124 -17.43 18.15 -2.55
CA GLN A 124 -16.97 18.78 -3.78
C GLN A 124 -15.55 19.37 -3.61
N ASN A 125 -14.73 19.25 -4.65
CA ASN A 125 -13.37 19.78 -4.72
C ASN A 125 -12.39 19.16 -3.69
N VAL A 126 -12.65 17.92 -3.24
CA VAL A 126 -11.79 17.15 -2.34
C VAL A 126 -11.35 15.85 -3.01
N ALA A 127 -10.08 15.49 -2.92
CA ALA A 127 -9.58 14.18 -3.31
C ALA A 127 -9.24 13.33 -2.08
N TYR A 128 -9.56 12.06 -2.14
CA TYR A 128 -9.45 11.11 -1.03
C TYR A 128 -8.44 10.03 -1.37
N LEU A 129 -7.35 9.96 -0.60
CA LEU A 129 -6.43 8.82 -0.59
C LEU A 129 -6.99 7.75 0.34
N ILE A 130 -7.47 6.65 -0.22
CA ILE A 130 -8.13 5.58 0.53
C ILE A 130 -7.26 4.32 0.50
N ILE A 131 -6.80 3.88 1.68
CA ILE A 131 -5.86 2.76 1.79
C ILE A 131 -6.59 1.40 1.70
N LYS A 132 -7.76 1.27 2.31
CA LYS A 132 -8.48 -0.01 2.36
C LYS A 132 -9.52 -0.12 1.26
N GLN A 133 -9.43 -1.16 0.42
CA GLN A 133 -10.35 -1.38 -0.72
C GLN A 133 -11.84 -1.36 -0.33
N GLN A 134 -12.22 -1.98 0.79
CA GLN A 134 -13.61 -1.98 1.25
C GLN A 134 -14.15 -0.57 1.46
N ASN A 135 -13.32 0.34 1.95
CA ASN A 135 -13.69 1.73 2.18
C ASN A 135 -14.01 2.48 0.88
N ILE A 136 -13.37 2.11 -0.26
CA ILE A 136 -13.65 2.71 -1.56
C ILE A 136 -15.08 2.39 -2.00
N VAL A 137 -15.50 1.13 -1.89
CA VAL A 137 -16.86 0.72 -2.26
C VAL A 137 -17.90 1.44 -1.40
N GLU A 138 -17.67 1.53 -0.10
CA GLU A 138 -18.55 2.26 0.83
C GLU A 138 -18.60 3.75 0.49
N PHE A 139 -17.46 4.33 0.17
CA PHE A 139 -17.34 5.75 -0.17
C PHE A 139 -18.08 6.10 -1.48
N ILE A 140 -17.96 5.25 -2.51
CA ILE A 140 -18.72 5.38 -3.77
C ILE A 140 -20.22 5.23 -3.51
N LYS A 141 -20.65 4.30 -2.66
CA LYS A 141 -22.07 4.19 -2.29
C LYS A 141 -22.60 5.46 -1.59
N LYS A 142 -21.78 6.06 -0.71
CA LYS A 142 -22.12 7.35 -0.06
C LYS A 142 -22.22 8.48 -1.08
N SER A 143 -21.26 8.59 -2.00
CA SER A 143 -21.28 9.66 -3.00
C SER A 143 -22.52 9.63 -3.89
N ARG A 144 -22.97 8.43 -4.29
CA ARG A 144 -24.20 8.25 -5.06
C ARG A 144 -25.44 8.72 -4.31
N LYS A 145 -25.51 8.49 -2.99
CA LYS A 145 -26.61 9.01 -2.14
C LYS A 145 -26.60 10.54 -2.03
N LEU A 146 -25.44 11.15 -2.18
CA LEU A 146 -25.26 12.60 -2.16
C LEU A 146 -25.32 13.23 -3.55
N ASN A 147 -25.60 12.44 -4.60
CA ASN A 147 -25.57 12.86 -6.02
C ASN A 147 -24.22 13.46 -6.45
N LEU A 148 -23.09 13.01 -5.86
CA LEU A 148 -21.75 13.41 -6.22
C LEU A 148 -21.11 12.37 -7.15
N LYS A 149 -20.45 12.84 -8.21
CA LYS A 149 -19.79 12.01 -9.24
C LYS A 149 -18.30 11.95 -8.99
N CYS A 150 -17.77 10.74 -8.81
CA CYS A 150 -16.33 10.50 -8.68
C CYS A 150 -15.59 10.89 -9.96
N GLY A 151 -14.44 11.54 -9.82
CA GLY A 151 -13.65 12.09 -10.94
C GLY A 151 -14.11 13.46 -11.44
N TYR A 152 -15.31 13.91 -11.06
CA TYR A 152 -15.87 15.24 -11.41
C TYR A 152 -16.03 16.14 -10.21
N ASP A 153 -16.86 15.73 -9.26
CA ASP A 153 -17.13 16.54 -8.06
C ASP A 153 -16.07 16.33 -6.99
N PHE A 154 -15.57 15.12 -6.87
CA PHE A 154 -14.51 14.72 -5.93
C PHE A 154 -13.61 13.64 -6.56
N GLY A 155 -12.43 13.43 -5.99
CA GLY A 155 -11.48 12.42 -6.47
C GLY A 155 -11.26 11.27 -5.51
N ILE A 156 -10.91 10.10 -6.05
CA ILE A 156 -10.39 8.95 -5.29
C ILE A 156 -9.04 8.53 -5.85
N LEU A 157 -8.07 8.40 -4.95
CA LEU A 157 -6.78 7.76 -5.17
C LEU A 157 -6.70 6.55 -4.23
N ALA A 158 -6.64 5.35 -4.79
CA ALA A 158 -6.49 4.12 -4.01
C ALA A 158 -5.02 3.82 -3.73
N TYR A 159 -4.75 3.09 -2.65
CA TYR A 159 -3.45 2.49 -2.43
C TYR A 159 -3.53 0.97 -2.62
N ASN A 160 -2.62 0.47 -3.47
CA ASN A 160 -2.62 -0.78 -4.18
C ASN A 160 -3.78 -0.93 -5.18
N ASP A 161 -3.40 -1.40 -6.37
CA ASP A 161 -4.36 -1.66 -7.45
C ASP A 161 -4.93 -3.08 -7.35
N THR A 162 -6.12 -3.24 -7.89
CA THR A 162 -6.80 -4.53 -8.02
C THR A 162 -7.61 -4.54 -9.31
N PRO A 163 -7.78 -5.69 -9.98
CA PRO A 163 -8.53 -5.75 -11.24
C PRO A 163 -9.95 -5.17 -11.14
N SER A 164 -10.59 -5.25 -9.98
CA SER A 164 -11.93 -4.67 -9.77
C SER A 164 -11.97 -3.15 -9.91
N TYR A 165 -10.84 -2.47 -9.76
CA TYR A 165 -10.79 -1.01 -9.89
C TYR A 165 -11.00 -0.52 -11.33
N GLU A 166 -10.83 -1.38 -12.33
CA GLU A 166 -11.10 -1.03 -13.72
C GLU A 166 -12.60 -0.88 -14.01
N ILE A 167 -13.44 -1.58 -13.25
CA ILE A 167 -14.89 -1.65 -13.47
C ILE A 167 -15.72 -0.91 -12.41
N ILE A 168 -15.09 -0.40 -11.35
CA ILE A 168 -15.80 0.40 -10.34
C ILE A 168 -15.91 1.83 -10.84
N ASP A 169 -17.17 2.29 -11.00
CA ASP A 169 -17.52 3.61 -11.52
C ASP A 169 -16.87 3.89 -12.89
N ASN A 170 -16.05 4.94 -13.00
CA ASN A 170 -15.26 5.26 -14.21
C ASN A 170 -13.82 4.75 -14.12
N GLY A 171 -13.58 3.74 -13.31
CA GLY A 171 -12.26 3.24 -12.98
C GLY A 171 -11.60 4.03 -11.84
N ILE A 172 -11.03 3.31 -10.87
CA ILE A 172 -10.37 3.89 -9.71
C ILE A 172 -8.88 4.06 -9.97
N THR A 173 -8.40 5.29 -9.90
CA THR A 173 -6.97 5.62 -9.95
C THR A 173 -6.27 5.05 -8.73
N ALA A 174 -5.11 4.41 -8.92
CA ALA A 174 -4.39 3.76 -7.84
C ALA A 174 -2.88 4.03 -7.87
N LEU A 175 -2.29 4.13 -6.70
CA LEU A 175 -0.86 3.95 -6.48
C LEU A 175 -0.60 2.49 -6.18
N THR A 176 0.33 1.86 -6.87
CA THR A 176 0.62 0.43 -6.74
C THR A 176 2.07 0.13 -7.09
N ILE A 177 2.49 -1.11 -6.89
CA ILE A 177 3.74 -1.63 -7.47
C ILE A 177 3.40 -2.54 -8.65
N ASP A 178 4.39 -2.98 -9.40
CA ASP A 178 4.22 -4.07 -10.36
C ASP A 178 4.25 -5.42 -9.62
N TRP A 179 3.04 -5.95 -9.36
CA TRP A 179 2.87 -7.26 -8.70
C TRP A 179 3.40 -8.42 -9.53
N ARG A 180 3.41 -8.27 -10.86
CA ARG A 180 3.97 -9.28 -11.75
C ARG A 180 5.48 -9.32 -11.64
N GLU A 181 6.13 -8.16 -11.68
CA GLU A 181 7.57 -8.03 -11.44
C GLU A 181 7.98 -8.63 -10.08
N MET A 182 7.21 -8.35 -9.02
CA MET A 182 7.44 -8.96 -7.71
C MET A 182 7.37 -10.49 -7.80
N GLY A 183 6.36 -11.04 -8.48
CA GLY A 183 6.20 -12.48 -8.67
C GLY A 183 7.33 -13.12 -9.46
N GLU A 184 7.80 -12.48 -10.53
CA GLU A 184 8.91 -12.94 -11.34
C GLU A 184 10.23 -12.99 -10.53
N LYS A 185 10.50 -11.96 -9.74
CA LYS A 185 11.67 -11.92 -8.84
C LYS A 185 11.61 -12.98 -7.74
N ILE A 186 10.42 -13.23 -7.19
CA ILE A 186 10.21 -14.34 -6.24
C ILE A 186 10.55 -15.68 -6.90
N ALA A 187 10.08 -15.92 -8.13
CA ALA A 187 10.38 -17.14 -8.87
C ALA A 187 11.88 -17.28 -9.12
N GLU A 188 12.57 -16.21 -9.51
CA GLU A 188 14.04 -16.24 -9.70
C GLU A 188 14.80 -16.52 -8.40
N PHE A 189 14.34 -15.98 -7.24
CA PHE A 189 14.92 -16.33 -5.95
C PHE A 189 14.78 -17.83 -5.64
N VAL A 190 13.62 -18.41 -5.95
CA VAL A 190 13.34 -19.83 -5.67
C VAL A 190 14.12 -20.76 -6.62
N LEU A 191 14.12 -20.45 -7.91
CA LEU A 191 14.63 -21.34 -8.96
C LEU A 191 16.13 -21.17 -9.22
N ASN A 192 16.64 -19.94 -9.10
CA ASN A 192 17.96 -19.56 -9.56
C ASN A 192 18.87 -19.03 -8.44
N ASP A 193 18.45 -19.14 -7.17
CA ASP A 193 19.16 -18.62 -6.00
C ASP A 193 19.51 -17.11 -6.09
N ARG A 194 18.81 -16.35 -6.94
CA ARG A 194 19.05 -14.93 -7.11
C ARG A 194 18.63 -14.15 -5.88
N LYS A 195 19.55 -13.36 -5.34
CA LYS A 195 19.27 -12.52 -4.16
C LYS A 195 18.76 -11.16 -4.59
N TYR A 196 17.86 -10.63 -3.80
CA TYR A 196 17.28 -9.29 -3.95
C TYR A 196 17.38 -8.51 -2.66
N GLN A 197 17.65 -7.21 -2.76
CA GLN A 197 17.61 -6.26 -1.65
C GLN A 197 17.08 -4.94 -2.18
N GLU A 198 15.77 -4.88 -2.44
CA GLU A 198 15.20 -3.75 -3.15
C GLU A 198 13.80 -3.36 -2.69
N TYR A 199 13.47 -2.10 -2.97
CA TYR A 199 12.13 -1.56 -2.93
C TYR A 199 11.63 -1.36 -4.36
N LEU A 200 10.47 -1.93 -4.67
CA LEU A 200 9.84 -1.75 -5.98
C LEU A 200 9.28 -0.32 -6.11
N PRO A 201 9.41 0.30 -7.27
CA PRO A 201 8.90 1.65 -7.49
C PRO A 201 7.38 1.69 -7.40
N THR A 202 6.86 2.75 -6.80
CA THR A 202 5.42 3.03 -6.82
C THR A 202 5.02 3.59 -8.17
N LEU A 203 4.03 2.97 -8.79
CA LEU A 203 3.47 3.31 -10.08
C LEU A 203 2.11 3.99 -9.91
N LEU A 204 1.80 4.97 -10.75
CA LEU A 204 0.46 5.54 -10.88
C LEU A 204 -0.32 4.81 -11.97
N ARG A 205 -1.47 4.26 -11.64
CA ARG A 205 -2.48 3.75 -12.57
C ARG A 205 -3.61 4.78 -12.65
N LEU A 206 -3.47 5.73 -13.58
CA LEU A 206 -4.47 6.79 -13.75
C LEU A 206 -5.72 6.25 -14.43
N ARG A 207 -6.90 6.53 -13.85
CA ARG A 207 -8.24 6.19 -14.35
C ARG A 207 -9.20 7.35 -14.09
N GLY A 208 -10.49 7.14 -14.31
CA GLY A 208 -11.49 8.20 -14.26
C GLY A 208 -11.87 8.74 -12.87
N SER A 209 -11.32 8.23 -11.77
CA SER A 209 -11.67 8.68 -10.42
C SER A 209 -10.84 9.87 -9.91
N LEU A 210 -9.87 10.34 -10.71
CA LEU A 210 -9.01 11.45 -10.30
C LEU A 210 -8.86 12.50 -11.41
#